data_bcd4c9a3012571503abb5704ccde7e06
#
_entry.id   bcd4c9a3012571503abb5704ccde7e06
#
_cell.length_a   1.000
_cell.length_b   1.000
_cell.length_c   1.000
_cell.angle_alpha   90.00
_cell.angle_beta   90.00
_cell.angle_gamma   90.00
#
_symmetry.space_group_name_H-M   'P 1'
#
loop_
_entity.id
_entity.type
_entity.pdbx_description
1 polymer ?
#
loop_
_entity_poly.entity_id
_entity_poly.type
_entity_poly.pdbx_seq_one_letter_code
_entity_poly.pdbx_strand_id
1 'polypeptide(L)'
;MRRWWVWLWRGINWRRRASMVMLAVAIVAVAGGSAGPVFDRVAGASALVSAIESAPRQAQVTLEGQGGSRTRDRMVSVADDPPGGARRRWWGPLATNVEAGLQVPSARQGRTFAGMLLSRSGQCRHLVFVAGHCPSGFEAVAVSSRVASLLGVGVGSSIPTLVPGTRGGPDLRVVAVYALPVVSPVGYWSSGAVFASGAPGSSSGPPMIDAFLSAPATALGLARSGDVPEITVTRSLLAGRLGAGPLDQLERGLAGYRSRAGQAGFFVASGLGGLLESVRRADGTATTVIDVAALQVVALGLLVLYLVAAVSADDRRGETELAARRGFTRAQLLFVALAEPAVLLAGALPVGVGLAWAAVAGPGRLLLASGVVVSLPATAVAIALVVVGAGLVAAGAATSQLWWGSARSAARSARARNHRAAADAAGVALAVAGLAGLTASGALSGSRASPVALVAPGLLAVGGGVLGLRLAQLMVRAAVRASAGSRRVGWFLGLRQVARSDPAPLRRALALSAAVVLAV
;
A
#
# COMPACT_ATOMS: atom_id res chain seq x y z
N MET A 1 -11.60 -46.04 4.39
CA MET A 1 -11.64 -44.62 4.02
C MET A 1 -12.76 -44.26 3.03
N ARG A 2 -13.02 -45.04 1.95
CA ARG A 2 -14.08 -44.73 0.95
C ARG A 2 -15.51 -44.57 1.52
N ARG A 3 -15.89 -45.33 2.55
CA ARG A 3 -17.24 -45.26 3.17
C ARG A 3 -17.51 -43.95 3.92
N TRP A 4 -16.50 -43.29 4.45
CA TRP A 4 -16.62 -42.00 5.19
C TRP A 4 -16.99 -40.83 4.30
N TRP A 5 -16.41 -40.76 3.09
CA TRP A 5 -16.71 -39.70 2.11
C TRP A 5 -18.16 -39.76 1.62
N VAL A 6 -18.71 -40.95 1.41
CA VAL A 6 -20.10 -41.12 1.01
C VAL A 6 -21.07 -40.64 2.09
N TRP A 7 -20.71 -40.87 3.36
CA TRP A 7 -21.51 -40.38 4.50
C TRP A 7 -21.50 -38.86 4.62
N LEU A 8 -20.37 -38.23 4.51
CA LEU A 8 -20.19 -36.78 4.53
C LEU A 8 -20.95 -36.13 3.36
N TRP A 9 -20.81 -36.64 2.13
CA TRP A 9 -21.52 -36.14 0.96
C TRP A 9 -23.05 -36.26 1.09
N ARG A 10 -23.55 -37.34 1.61
CA ARG A 10 -24.99 -37.51 1.87
C ARG A 10 -25.48 -36.56 2.96
N GLY A 11 -24.72 -36.29 4.01
CA GLY A 11 -25.04 -35.31 5.04
C GLY A 11 -25.12 -33.88 4.52
N ILE A 12 -24.09 -33.46 3.73
CA ILE A 12 -24.04 -32.15 3.08
C ILE A 12 -25.23 -31.97 2.10
N ASN A 13 -25.52 -33.02 1.32
CA ASN A 13 -26.58 -33.00 0.33
C ASN A 13 -27.99 -32.93 0.95
N TRP A 14 -28.20 -33.59 2.08
CA TRP A 14 -29.48 -33.55 2.82
C TRP A 14 -29.75 -32.16 3.42
N ARG A 15 -28.67 -31.45 3.84
CA ARG A 15 -28.73 -30.13 4.47
C ARG A 15 -28.19 -29.01 3.60
N ARG A 16 -28.36 -29.11 2.27
CA ARG A 16 -27.77 -28.19 1.29
C ARG A 16 -27.89 -26.71 1.66
N ARG A 17 -29.05 -26.29 2.20
CA ARG A 17 -29.29 -24.87 2.55
C ARG A 17 -28.37 -24.40 3.70
N ALA A 18 -28.26 -25.16 4.77
CA ALA A 18 -27.42 -24.79 5.91
C ALA A 18 -25.93 -24.86 5.56
N SER A 19 -25.51 -25.90 4.81
CA SER A 19 -24.13 -26.05 4.34
C SER A 19 -23.72 -24.95 3.35
N MET A 20 -24.62 -24.52 2.44
CA MET A 20 -24.35 -23.40 1.53
C MET A 20 -24.20 -22.08 2.27
N VAL A 21 -25.08 -21.80 3.25
CA VAL A 21 -24.98 -20.58 4.07
C VAL A 21 -23.67 -20.60 4.86
N MET A 22 -23.31 -21.72 5.47
CA MET A 22 -22.07 -21.86 6.21
C MET A 22 -20.84 -21.65 5.32
N LEU A 23 -20.84 -22.24 4.11
CA LEU A 23 -19.78 -22.07 3.12
C LEU A 23 -19.68 -20.60 2.66
N ALA A 24 -20.80 -19.96 2.33
CA ALA A 24 -20.84 -18.58 1.89
C ALA A 24 -20.28 -17.63 2.96
N VAL A 25 -20.70 -17.79 4.21
CA VAL A 25 -20.21 -16.99 5.34
C VAL A 25 -18.73 -17.25 5.59
N ALA A 26 -18.29 -18.50 5.49
CA ALA A 26 -16.87 -18.84 5.61
C ALA A 26 -16.01 -18.18 4.51
N ILE A 27 -16.49 -18.20 3.26
CA ILE A 27 -15.84 -17.54 2.14
C ILE A 27 -15.73 -16.04 2.38
N VAL A 28 -16.80 -15.37 2.82
CA VAL A 28 -16.80 -13.93 3.11
C VAL A 28 -15.85 -13.60 4.26
N ALA A 29 -15.83 -14.40 5.34
CA ALA A 29 -14.94 -14.18 6.46
C ALA A 29 -13.46 -14.34 6.07
N VAL A 30 -13.14 -15.38 5.29
CA VAL A 30 -11.78 -15.59 4.77
C VAL A 30 -11.38 -14.50 3.79
N ALA A 31 -12.27 -14.11 2.87
CA ALA A 31 -12.01 -13.04 1.91
C ALA A 31 -11.78 -11.70 2.61
N GLY A 32 -12.64 -11.33 3.57
CA GLY A 32 -12.50 -10.10 4.35
C GLY A 32 -11.19 -10.05 5.14
N GLY A 33 -10.82 -11.14 5.81
CA GLY A 33 -9.56 -11.20 6.55
C GLY A 33 -8.32 -11.16 5.66
N SER A 34 -8.39 -11.75 4.46
CA SER A 34 -7.28 -11.80 3.51
C SER A 34 -7.15 -10.54 2.66
N ALA A 35 -8.23 -9.75 2.50
CA ALA A 35 -8.25 -8.56 1.65
C ALA A 35 -7.33 -7.45 2.18
N GLY A 36 -7.28 -7.25 3.51
CA GLY A 36 -6.43 -6.24 4.16
C GLY A 36 -4.97 -6.34 3.71
N PRO A 37 -4.26 -7.45 3.98
CA PRO A 37 -2.85 -7.59 3.61
C PRO A 37 -2.58 -7.55 2.10
N VAL A 38 -3.54 -7.97 1.26
CA VAL A 38 -3.41 -7.86 -0.19
C VAL A 38 -3.50 -6.41 -0.63
N PHE A 39 -4.48 -5.68 -0.12
CA PHE A 39 -4.69 -4.26 -0.43
C PHE A 39 -3.53 -3.41 0.05
N ASP A 40 -3.09 -3.59 1.29
CA ASP A 40 -2.00 -2.86 1.91
C ASP A 40 -0.72 -2.91 1.06
N ARG A 41 -0.36 -4.10 0.63
CA ARG A 41 0.82 -4.29 -0.23
C ARG A 41 0.70 -3.60 -1.57
N VAL A 42 -0.48 -3.54 -2.15
CA VAL A 42 -0.75 -2.93 -3.46
C VAL A 42 -0.90 -1.42 -3.34
N ALA A 43 -1.56 -0.94 -2.29
CA ALA A 43 -1.74 0.48 -2.01
C ALA A 43 -0.40 1.18 -1.77
N GLY A 44 0.46 0.60 -0.91
CA GLY A 44 1.80 1.13 -0.67
C GLY A 44 2.66 1.19 -1.93
N ALA A 45 2.60 0.14 -2.78
CA ALA A 45 3.31 0.16 -4.06
C ALA A 45 2.76 1.22 -5.02
N SER A 46 1.44 1.39 -5.09
CA SER A 46 0.80 2.42 -5.93
C SER A 46 1.11 3.83 -5.44
N ALA A 47 1.07 4.06 -4.13
CA ALA A 47 1.43 5.33 -3.52
C ALA A 47 2.90 5.70 -3.82
N LEU A 48 3.81 4.72 -3.75
CA LEU A 48 5.22 4.93 -4.10
C LEU A 48 5.39 5.29 -5.58
N VAL A 49 4.72 4.58 -6.49
CA VAL A 49 4.77 4.89 -7.93
C VAL A 49 4.27 6.31 -8.18
N SER A 50 3.11 6.67 -7.64
CA SER A 50 2.55 8.03 -7.78
C SER A 50 3.45 9.11 -7.17
N ALA A 51 4.08 8.84 -6.03
CA ALA A 51 5.01 9.76 -5.40
C ALA A 51 6.28 9.98 -6.26
N ILE A 52 6.80 8.93 -6.88
CA ILE A 52 7.95 9.03 -7.80
C ILE A 52 7.57 9.83 -9.06
N GLU A 53 6.38 9.59 -9.62
CA GLU A 53 5.91 10.30 -10.81
C GLU A 53 5.64 11.78 -10.55
N SER A 54 5.13 12.11 -9.35
CA SER A 54 4.88 13.51 -8.96
C SER A 54 6.14 14.27 -8.57
N ALA A 55 7.17 13.59 -8.06
CA ALA A 55 8.42 14.20 -7.61
C ALA A 55 9.68 13.46 -8.12
N PRO A 56 9.91 13.38 -9.43
CA PRO A 56 10.97 12.58 -10.04
C PRO A 56 12.37 13.01 -9.60
N ARG A 57 12.57 14.27 -9.19
CA ARG A 57 13.84 14.75 -8.64
C ARG A 57 14.13 14.16 -7.25
N GLN A 58 13.12 13.98 -6.42
CA GLN A 58 13.28 13.36 -5.11
C GLN A 58 13.55 11.86 -5.21
N ALA A 59 13.09 11.24 -6.29
CA ALA A 59 13.30 9.82 -6.60
C ALA A 59 14.68 9.52 -7.22
N GLN A 60 15.64 10.42 -7.04
CA GLN A 60 17.01 10.27 -7.52
C GLN A 60 17.97 10.08 -6.33
N VAL A 61 19.03 9.34 -6.60
CA VAL A 61 20.17 9.24 -5.71
C VAL A 61 21.36 9.82 -6.45
N THR A 62 21.94 10.86 -5.90
CA THR A 62 23.07 11.58 -6.47
C THR A 62 24.27 11.44 -5.54
N LEU A 63 25.40 10.98 -6.08
CA LEU A 63 26.70 11.10 -5.43
C LEU A 63 27.31 12.43 -5.84
N GLU A 64 27.82 13.14 -4.88
CA GLU A 64 28.52 14.42 -5.07
C GLU A 64 29.96 14.29 -4.58
N GLY A 65 30.87 14.79 -5.37
CA GLY A 65 32.29 14.78 -5.06
C GLY A 65 33.06 15.76 -5.92
N GLN A 66 34.27 16.09 -5.47
CA GLN A 66 35.15 17.01 -6.18
C GLN A 66 36.43 16.29 -6.57
N GLY A 67 36.96 16.58 -7.76
CA GLY A 67 38.21 15.99 -8.20
C GLY A 67 38.32 15.71 -9.69
N GLY A 68 39.34 14.95 -10.06
CA GLY A 68 39.62 14.59 -11.45
C GLY A 68 39.04 13.22 -11.86
N SER A 69 39.61 12.66 -12.95
CA SER A 69 39.16 11.40 -13.55
C SER A 69 39.14 10.22 -12.57
N ARG A 70 40.14 10.08 -11.69
CA ARG A 70 40.20 9.01 -10.69
C ARG A 70 39.04 9.09 -9.68
N THR A 71 38.65 10.30 -9.30
CA THR A 71 37.49 10.53 -8.42
C THR A 71 36.20 10.13 -9.12
N ARG A 72 36.02 10.56 -10.37
CA ARG A 72 34.87 10.18 -11.19
C ARG A 72 34.74 8.65 -11.31
N ASP A 73 35.83 7.95 -11.62
CA ASP A 73 35.79 6.50 -11.82
C ASP A 73 35.45 5.75 -10.52
N ARG A 74 35.92 6.23 -9.36
CA ARG A 74 35.52 5.72 -8.06
C ARG A 74 34.04 6.01 -7.77
N MET A 75 33.54 7.20 -8.07
CA MET A 75 32.13 7.53 -7.91
C MET A 75 31.24 6.65 -8.80
N VAL A 76 31.63 6.42 -10.05
CA VAL A 76 30.93 5.52 -10.97
C VAL A 76 30.90 4.10 -10.41
N SER A 77 32.01 3.59 -9.86
CA SER A 77 32.05 2.24 -9.28
C SER A 77 31.14 2.09 -8.06
N VAL A 78 31.07 3.12 -7.20
CA VAL A 78 30.12 3.13 -6.07
C VAL A 78 28.65 3.22 -6.55
N ALA A 79 28.39 4.05 -7.57
CA ALA A 79 27.06 4.23 -8.12
C ALA A 79 26.57 3.03 -8.93
N ASP A 80 27.48 2.18 -9.40
CA ASP A 80 27.12 0.97 -10.16
C ASP A 80 26.48 -0.11 -9.27
N ASP A 81 26.65 -0.03 -7.95
CA ASP A 81 25.91 -0.83 -6.97
C ASP A 81 24.86 0.03 -6.24
N PRO A 82 23.68 0.25 -6.85
CA PRO A 82 22.66 1.16 -6.34
C PRO A 82 21.99 0.63 -5.05
N PRO A 83 21.24 1.48 -4.32
CA PRO A 83 20.51 1.05 -3.14
C PRO A 83 19.61 -0.17 -3.43
N GLY A 84 19.69 -1.19 -2.55
CA GLY A 84 18.94 -2.44 -2.73
C GLY A 84 19.65 -3.52 -3.55
N GLY A 85 20.93 -3.35 -3.90
CA GLY A 85 21.85 -4.36 -4.42
C GLY A 85 21.32 -5.12 -5.63
N ALA A 86 20.92 -6.39 -5.47
CA ALA A 86 20.53 -7.32 -6.55
C ALA A 86 19.37 -6.84 -7.46
N ARG A 87 18.76 -5.69 -7.20
CA ARG A 87 17.62 -5.17 -7.97
C ARG A 87 17.98 -3.96 -8.81
N ARG A 88 19.11 -4.02 -9.53
CA ARG A 88 19.53 -3.01 -10.52
C ARG A 88 18.42 -2.60 -11.50
N ARG A 89 17.47 -3.49 -11.78
CA ARG A 89 16.32 -3.22 -12.67
C ARG A 89 15.40 -2.09 -12.22
N TRP A 90 15.40 -1.73 -10.94
CA TRP A 90 14.59 -0.60 -10.44
C TRP A 90 15.19 0.75 -10.81
N TRP A 91 16.46 0.76 -11.14
CA TRP A 91 17.23 1.97 -11.38
C TRP A 91 17.44 2.21 -12.87
N GLY A 92 17.36 3.48 -13.24
CA GLY A 92 17.69 3.95 -14.57
C GLY A 92 19.18 3.87 -14.89
N PRO A 93 19.54 4.27 -16.10
CA PRO A 93 20.95 4.36 -16.49
C PRO A 93 21.67 5.37 -15.57
N LEU A 94 22.96 5.15 -15.39
CA LEU A 94 23.83 6.04 -14.66
C LEU A 94 24.09 7.30 -15.50
N ALA A 95 23.83 8.47 -14.91
CA ALA A 95 24.14 9.75 -15.52
C ALA A 95 25.28 10.43 -14.74
N THR A 96 26.35 10.77 -15.44
CA THR A 96 27.45 11.55 -14.89
C THR A 96 27.34 12.99 -15.34
N ASN A 97 27.63 13.92 -14.43
CA ASN A 97 27.72 15.33 -14.70
C ASN A 97 29.04 15.84 -14.10
N VAL A 98 29.78 16.64 -14.87
CA VAL A 98 31.03 17.26 -14.46
C VAL A 98 30.89 18.76 -14.72
N GLU A 99 31.07 19.55 -13.71
CA GLU A 99 30.97 21.01 -13.74
C GLU A 99 32.29 21.62 -13.28
N ALA A 100 32.80 22.59 -14.02
CA ALA A 100 34.00 23.31 -13.66
C ALA A 100 33.81 24.81 -13.96
N GLY A 101 34.17 25.64 -13.01
CA GLY A 101 34.10 27.09 -13.15
C GLY A 101 35.19 27.59 -14.09
N LEU A 102 34.84 28.57 -14.94
CA LEU A 102 35.81 29.27 -15.78
C LEU A 102 35.42 30.75 -15.91
N GLN A 103 36.37 31.56 -16.26
CA GLN A 103 36.19 32.95 -16.63
C GLN A 103 36.59 33.17 -18.08
N VAL A 104 35.81 33.97 -18.78
CA VAL A 104 36.01 34.27 -20.18
C VAL A 104 36.25 35.75 -20.37
N PRO A 105 37.48 36.18 -20.63
CA PRO A 105 37.75 37.56 -21.00
C PRO A 105 37.21 37.82 -22.41
N SER A 106 36.47 38.92 -22.58
CA SER A 106 35.97 39.34 -23.88
C SER A 106 36.56 40.68 -24.24
N ALA A 107 37.48 40.68 -25.23
CA ALA A 107 38.02 41.94 -25.76
C ALA A 107 36.93 42.82 -26.37
N ARG A 108 35.92 42.20 -27.01
CA ARG A 108 34.79 42.91 -27.64
C ARG A 108 33.92 43.67 -26.64
N GLN A 109 33.79 43.15 -25.42
CA GLN A 109 32.95 43.74 -24.37
C GLN A 109 33.77 44.51 -23.32
N GLY A 110 35.12 44.43 -23.37
CA GLY A 110 35.99 45.05 -22.38
C GLY A 110 35.84 44.53 -20.95
N ARG A 111 35.27 43.33 -20.77
CA ARG A 111 34.99 42.77 -19.46
C ARG A 111 35.12 41.22 -19.44
N THR A 112 35.25 40.66 -18.25
CA THR A 112 35.31 39.21 -18.04
C THR A 112 33.92 38.70 -17.63
N PHE A 113 33.55 37.55 -18.17
CA PHE A 113 32.31 36.84 -17.84
C PHE A 113 32.61 35.60 -16.98
N ALA A 114 31.74 35.29 -16.05
CA ALA A 114 31.75 34.00 -15.39
C ALA A 114 31.03 32.97 -16.27
N GLY A 115 31.68 31.85 -16.51
CA GLY A 115 31.12 30.74 -17.27
C GLY A 115 31.33 29.42 -16.54
N MET A 116 30.72 28.41 -17.04
CA MET A 116 30.83 27.04 -16.51
C MET A 116 31.09 26.08 -17.68
N LEU A 117 32.06 25.22 -17.52
CA LEU A 117 32.29 24.09 -18.42
C LEU A 117 31.48 22.91 -17.87
N LEU A 118 30.59 22.41 -18.71
CA LEU A 118 29.66 21.35 -18.37
C LEU A 118 29.83 20.13 -19.26
N SER A 119 29.92 18.96 -18.66
CA SER A 119 29.85 17.70 -19.38
C SER A 119 28.82 16.80 -18.75
N ARG A 120 27.76 16.44 -19.47
CA ARG A 120 26.69 15.58 -18.98
C ARG A 120 26.47 14.39 -19.90
N SER A 121 26.28 13.19 -19.32
CA SER A 121 26.05 11.97 -20.08
C SER A 121 24.84 12.08 -21.02
N GLY A 122 25.07 11.89 -22.32
CA GLY A 122 24.02 11.94 -23.33
C GLY A 122 23.58 13.35 -23.76
N GLN A 123 24.29 14.40 -23.35
CA GLN A 123 23.92 15.82 -23.61
C GLN A 123 23.62 16.13 -25.08
N CYS A 124 24.35 15.54 -26.02
CA CYS A 124 24.17 15.83 -27.43
C CYS A 124 22.82 15.37 -28.01
N ARG A 125 22.16 14.41 -27.38
CA ARG A 125 20.81 13.97 -27.80
C ARG A 125 19.71 14.97 -27.38
N HIS A 126 20.05 15.87 -26.47
CA HIS A 126 19.14 16.85 -25.89
C HIS A 126 19.46 18.28 -26.33
N LEU A 127 20.21 18.42 -27.43
CA LEU A 127 20.61 19.68 -28.00
C LEU A 127 20.29 19.71 -29.50
N VAL A 128 19.93 20.88 -29.97
CA VAL A 128 19.83 21.19 -31.40
C VAL A 128 21.04 22.02 -31.77
N PHE A 129 21.92 21.47 -32.60
CA PHE A 129 23.09 22.19 -33.13
C PHE A 129 22.65 23.07 -34.29
N VAL A 130 22.96 24.37 -34.21
CA VAL A 130 22.76 25.34 -35.28
C VAL A 130 23.91 25.22 -36.29
N ALA A 131 25.13 24.97 -35.79
CA ALA A 131 26.32 24.74 -36.59
C ALA A 131 27.30 23.79 -35.86
N GLY A 132 28.06 23.03 -36.60
CA GLY A 132 29.07 22.13 -36.07
C GLY A 132 28.51 20.78 -35.59
N HIS A 133 29.20 20.14 -34.66
CA HIS A 133 28.90 18.78 -34.19
C HIS A 133 29.16 18.65 -32.66
N CYS A 134 28.69 17.56 -32.10
CA CYS A 134 28.88 17.26 -30.67
C CYS A 134 30.38 17.28 -30.28
N PRO A 135 30.77 18.00 -29.20
CA PRO A 135 32.13 18.04 -28.72
C PRO A 135 32.64 16.65 -28.31
N SER A 136 33.70 16.16 -28.94
CA SER A 136 34.27 14.83 -28.68
C SER A 136 35.76 14.84 -28.34
N GLY A 137 36.43 15.97 -28.51
CA GLY A 137 37.86 16.11 -28.25
C GLY A 137 38.18 16.80 -26.93
N PHE A 138 39.49 16.80 -26.59
CA PHE A 138 40.02 17.64 -25.52
C PHE A 138 39.99 19.11 -25.97
N GLU A 139 39.68 20.03 -25.06
CA GLU A 139 39.52 21.47 -25.33
C GLU A 139 38.41 21.86 -26.34
N ALA A 140 37.63 20.87 -26.84
CA ALA A 140 36.53 21.12 -27.76
C ALA A 140 35.26 21.46 -26.97
N VAL A 141 34.60 22.57 -27.37
CA VAL A 141 33.36 23.03 -26.69
C VAL A 141 32.26 23.40 -27.69
N ALA A 142 31.02 23.22 -27.25
CA ALA A 142 29.87 23.82 -27.91
C ALA A 142 29.38 25.02 -27.07
N VAL A 143 29.06 26.12 -27.73
CA VAL A 143 28.55 27.35 -27.10
C VAL A 143 27.11 27.59 -27.51
N SER A 144 26.33 28.29 -26.68
CA SER A 144 24.97 28.70 -27.06
C SER A 144 25.03 29.76 -28.17
N SER A 145 23.99 29.83 -28.99
CA SER A 145 23.83 30.90 -29.99
C SER A 145 23.93 32.28 -29.40
N ARG A 146 23.47 32.43 -28.16
CA ARG A 146 23.51 33.67 -27.39
C ARG A 146 24.94 34.05 -26.97
N VAL A 147 25.72 33.08 -26.48
CA VAL A 147 27.14 33.28 -26.13
C VAL A 147 27.98 33.48 -27.38
N ALA A 148 27.70 32.78 -28.45
CA ALA A 148 28.37 32.97 -29.73
C ALA A 148 28.23 34.43 -30.25
N SER A 149 27.02 34.95 -30.19
CA SER A 149 26.74 36.35 -30.57
C SER A 149 27.37 37.35 -29.60
N LEU A 150 27.31 37.09 -28.28
CA LEU A 150 27.86 37.95 -27.24
C LEU A 150 29.40 38.12 -27.35
N LEU A 151 30.07 36.99 -27.53
CA LEU A 151 31.55 36.96 -27.65
C LEU A 151 32.05 37.21 -29.05
N GLY A 152 31.20 37.11 -30.07
CA GLY A 152 31.56 37.25 -31.48
C GLY A 152 32.37 36.06 -32.01
N VAL A 153 32.07 34.85 -31.52
CA VAL A 153 32.76 33.62 -31.89
C VAL A 153 31.86 32.68 -32.69
N GLY A 154 32.47 31.88 -33.55
CA GLY A 154 31.77 30.86 -34.33
C GLY A 154 32.52 29.54 -34.30
N VAL A 155 32.03 28.55 -35.04
CA VAL A 155 32.74 27.27 -35.20
C VAL A 155 34.15 27.51 -35.77
N GLY A 156 35.13 26.90 -35.11
CA GLY A 156 36.57 27.07 -35.45
C GLY A 156 37.29 28.15 -34.61
N SER A 157 36.56 29.04 -33.93
CA SER A 157 37.17 30.05 -33.07
C SER A 157 37.79 29.45 -31.81
N SER A 158 38.88 30.09 -31.32
CA SER A 158 39.45 29.80 -29.99
C SER A 158 38.99 30.83 -28.99
N ILE A 159 38.63 30.38 -27.77
CA ILE A 159 38.20 31.22 -26.66
C ILE A 159 39.24 31.09 -25.57
N PRO A 160 40.01 32.17 -25.26
CA PRO A 160 40.89 32.16 -24.10
C PRO A 160 40.06 32.08 -22.81
N THR A 161 40.49 31.28 -21.88
CA THR A 161 39.82 31.14 -20.59
C THR A 161 40.78 31.41 -19.44
N LEU A 162 40.21 31.80 -18.29
CA LEU A 162 40.91 31.93 -17.03
C LEU A 162 40.27 30.99 -16.03
N VAL A 163 41.07 30.23 -15.31
CA VAL A 163 40.60 29.41 -14.20
C VAL A 163 40.64 30.26 -12.94
N PRO A 164 39.57 30.33 -12.16
CA PRO A 164 39.54 31.14 -10.93
C PRO A 164 40.72 30.79 -9.99
N GLY A 165 41.44 31.81 -9.53
CA GLY A 165 42.61 31.64 -8.65
C GLY A 165 43.91 31.29 -9.38
N THR A 166 43.93 31.25 -10.70
CA THR A 166 45.14 31.02 -11.51
C THR A 166 45.42 32.19 -12.46
N ARG A 167 46.64 32.22 -13.07
CA ARG A 167 47.02 33.28 -14.02
C ARG A 167 46.65 32.96 -15.48
N GLY A 168 46.02 31.83 -15.74
CA GLY A 168 45.62 31.41 -17.08
C GLY A 168 44.69 30.21 -17.06
N GLY A 169 44.23 29.79 -18.23
CA GLY A 169 43.42 28.60 -18.44
C GLY A 169 43.65 28.06 -19.86
N PRO A 170 43.07 26.92 -20.20
CA PRO A 170 43.19 26.38 -21.56
C PRO A 170 42.43 27.23 -22.58
N ASP A 171 42.90 27.26 -23.79
CA ASP A 171 42.18 27.82 -24.92
C ASP A 171 41.14 26.80 -25.42
N LEU A 172 39.86 27.18 -25.34
CA LEU A 172 38.76 26.31 -25.73
C LEU A 172 38.37 26.54 -27.21
N ARG A 173 38.44 25.48 -28.03
CA ARG A 173 38.03 25.55 -29.42
C ARG A 173 36.54 25.33 -29.58
N VAL A 174 35.85 26.26 -30.20
CA VAL A 174 34.41 26.15 -30.52
C VAL A 174 34.24 25.17 -31.66
N VAL A 175 33.62 24.02 -31.44
CA VAL A 175 33.32 23.00 -32.45
C VAL A 175 31.83 22.99 -32.83
N ALA A 176 30.99 23.61 -32.05
CA ALA A 176 29.56 23.74 -32.35
C ALA A 176 28.92 24.96 -31.70
N VAL A 177 27.83 25.40 -32.30
CA VAL A 177 26.92 26.37 -31.77
C VAL A 177 25.56 25.68 -31.60
N TYR A 178 24.97 25.71 -30.39
CA TYR A 178 23.70 25.10 -30.12
C TYR A 178 22.59 26.12 -29.85
N ALA A 179 21.36 25.79 -30.27
CA ALA A 179 20.18 26.52 -29.86
C ALA A 179 19.87 26.28 -28.39
N LEU A 180 19.39 27.32 -27.68
CA LEU A 180 19.05 27.17 -26.26
C LEU A 180 17.95 26.11 -26.09
N PRO A 181 18.17 25.09 -25.30
CA PRO A 181 17.16 24.06 -25.05
C PRO A 181 16.03 24.61 -24.19
N VAL A 182 14.84 24.02 -24.33
CA VAL A 182 13.72 24.30 -23.44
C VAL A 182 14.04 23.68 -22.08
N VAL A 183 14.18 24.52 -21.07
CA VAL A 183 14.43 24.10 -19.68
C VAL A 183 13.11 23.75 -19.03
N SER A 184 12.96 22.49 -18.58
CA SER A 184 11.78 22.03 -17.87
C SER A 184 12.19 21.51 -16.47
N PRO A 185 11.38 21.77 -15.45
CA PRO A 185 11.65 21.26 -14.09
C PRO A 185 11.85 19.73 -14.02
N VAL A 186 11.28 18.99 -14.96
CA VAL A 186 11.29 17.52 -15.03
C VAL A 186 12.20 17.00 -16.17
N GLY A 187 12.72 17.90 -17.00
CA GLY A 187 13.51 17.56 -18.18
C GLY A 187 14.97 17.22 -17.90
N TYR A 188 15.66 16.79 -18.93
CA TYR A 188 17.09 16.54 -18.90
C TYR A 188 17.89 17.75 -18.40
N TRP A 189 17.51 18.96 -18.82
CA TRP A 189 18.05 20.22 -18.35
C TRP A 189 17.21 20.77 -17.20
N SER A 190 17.28 20.14 -16.04
CA SER A 190 16.45 20.48 -14.88
C SER A 190 16.96 21.67 -14.06
N SER A 191 18.20 22.11 -14.29
CA SER A 191 18.81 23.27 -13.61
C SER A 191 18.86 24.46 -14.57
N GLY A 192 18.11 25.52 -14.30
CA GLY A 192 18.17 26.77 -15.08
C GLY A 192 19.48 27.53 -14.95
N ALA A 193 20.30 27.22 -13.95
CA ALA A 193 21.60 27.84 -13.72
C ALA A 193 22.61 27.56 -14.84
N VAL A 194 22.44 26.45 -15.58
CA VAL A 194 23.30 26.07 -16.70
C VAL A 194 23.14 27.02 -17.91
N PHE A 195 21.95 27.61 -18.07
CA PHE A 195 21.62 28.52 -19.18
C PHE A 195 21.26 29.90 -18.62
N ALA A 196 22.19 30.46 -17.88
CA ALA A 196 22.06 31.77 -17.24
C ALA A 196 22.05 32.89 -18.27
N SER A 197 20.87 33.22 -18.78
CA SER A 197 20.72 34.37 -19.66
C SER A 197 20.89 35.67 -18.89
N GLY A 198 22.05 36.27 -18.92
CA GLY A 198 22.21 37.66 -18.52
C GLY A 198 21.62 38.07 -17.15
N ALA A 199 21.40 37.09 -16.26
CA ALA A 199 21.11 37.40 -14.89
C ALA A 199 22.26 38.29 -14.39
N PRO A 200 22.03 39.48 -13.88
CA PRO A 200 23.06 40.27 -13.27
C PRO A 200 23.73 39.34 -12.25
N GLY A 201 25.03 39.13 -12.38
CA GLY A 201 25.81 38.45 -11.34
C GLY A 201 25.44 39.09 -10.01
N SER A 202 25.58 38.36 -8.92
CA SER A 202 25.50 38.93 -7.58
C SER A 202 26.19 40.31 -7.63
N SER A 203 25.67 41.31 -6.97
CA SER A 203 26.08 42.70 -7.04
C SER A 203 27.60 42.97 -6.95
N SER A 204 28.44 41.97 -6.84
CA SER A 204 29.90 42.01 -6.68
C SER A 204 30.68 41.05 -7.61
N GLY A 205 30.07 40.29 -8.51
CA GLY A 205 30.75 39.29 -9.36
C GLY A 205 30.60 39.53 -10.87
N PRO A 206 31.44 38.88 -11.70
CA PRO A 206 31.32 38.98 -13.16
C PRO A 206 29.98 38.39 -13.62
N PRO A 207 29.35 38.95 -14.67
CA PRO A 207 28.08 38.46 -15.18
C PRO A 207 28.22 37.03 -15.72
N MET A 208 27.24 36.19 -15.39
CA MET A 208 27.21 34.80 -15.84
C MET A 208 26.75 34.68 -17.29
N ILE A 209 27.38 33.76 -18.03
CA ILE A 209 26.99 33.36 -19.37
C ILE A 209 26.58 31.88 -19.39
N ASP A 210 25.90 31.47 -20.48
CA ASP A 210 25.47 30.07 -20.64
C ASP A 210 26.69 29.12 -20.60
N ALA A 211 26.45 27.91 -20.08
CA ALA A 211 27.52 26.92 -19.96
C ALA A 211 28.11 26.50 -21.32
N PHE A 212 29.41 26.29 -21.32
CA PHE A 212 30.15 25.68 -22.40
C PHE A 212 30.02 24.17 -22.28
N LEU A 213 29.41 23.53 -23.27
CA LEU A 213 29.24 22.08 -23.24
C LEU A 213 30.47 21.40 -23.81
N SER A 214 31.00 20.41 -23.12
CA SER A 214 32.27 19.75 -23.48
C SER A 214 32.22 18.24 -23.33
N ALA A 215 33.24 17.56 -23.83
CA ALA A 215 33.52 16.18 -23.48
C ALA A 215 33.97 16.07 -21.98
N PRO A 216 33.74 14.93 -21.31
CA PRO A 216 34.18 14.75 -19.92
C PRO A 216 35.67 14.98 -19.69
N ALA A 217 36.51 14.62 -20.67
CA ALA A 217 37.95 14.79 -20.61
C ALA A 217 38.36 16.28 -20.50
N THR A 218 37.64 17.18 -21.16
CA THR A 218 37.90 18.62 -21.11
C THR A 218 37.55 19.19 -19.76
N ALA A 219 36.34 18.89 -19.24
CA ALA A 219 35.91 19.39 -17.92
C ALA A 219 36.81 18.86 -16.79
N LEU A 220 37.15 17.56 -16.81
CA LEU A 220 38.07 16.95 -15.83
C LEU A 220 39.50 17.42 -15.98
N GLY A 221 39.88 17.87 -17.18
CA GLY A 221 41.21 18.40 -17.45
C GLY A 221 41.53 19.68 -16.70
N LEU A 222 40.52 20.50 -16.41
CA LEU A 222 40.67 21.74 -15.62
C LEU A 222 41.18 21.49 -14.19
N ALA A 223 40.98 20.29 -13.64
CA ALA A 223 41.59 19.90 -12.38
C ALA A 223 43.14 20.01 -12.35
N ARG A 224 43.77 19.96 -13.51
CA ARG A 224 45.22 20.14 -13.66
C ARG A 224 45.62 21.61 -13.65
N SER A 225 44.68 22.51 -13.91
CA SER A 225 44.91 23.95 -13.97
C SER A 225 44.54 24.65 -12.67
N GLY A 226 44.23 23.90 -11.58
CA GLY A 226 43.99 24.42 -10.27
C GLY A 226 42.52 24.59 -9.86
N ASP A 227 41.58 24.42 -10.79
CA ASP A 227 40.17 24.29 -10.43
C ASP A 227 39.85 22.84 -10.01
N VAL A 228 38.91 22.67 -9.09
CA VAL A 228 38.49 21.33 -8.65
C VAL A 228 37.08 21.07 -9.17
N PRO A 229 36.93 20.38 -10.31
CA PRO A 229 35.62 20.12 -10.89
C PRO A 229 34.69 19.42 -9.91
N GLU A 230 33.45 19.86 -9.88
CA GLU A 230 32.38 19.17 -9.18
C GLU A 230 31.87 18.02 -10.05
N ILE A 231 31.79 16.87 -9.46
CA ILE A 231 31.35 15.65 -10.14
C ILE A 231 30.09 15.16 -9.45
N THR A 232 29.02 15.02 -10.22
CA THR A 232 27.79 14.39 -9.75
C THR A 232 27.48 13.15 -10.56
N VAL A 233 27.14 12.08 -9.85
CA VAL A 233 26.74 10.81 -10.45
C VAL A 233 25.36 10.45 -9.96
N THR A 234 24.39 10.44 -10.87
CA THR A 234 22.97 10.33 -10.53
C THR A 234 22.37 9.06 -11.12
N ARG A 235 21.51 8.41 -10.33
CA ARG A 235 20.57 7.39 -10.79
C ARG A 235 19.16 7.73 -10.38
N SER A 236 18.22 7.59 -11.30
CA SER A 236 16.79 7.76 -11.04
C SER A 236 16.10 6.43 -10.79
N LEU A 237 15.17 6.41 -9.87
CA LEU A 237 14.31 5.26 -9.60
C LEU A 237 13.22 5.18 -10.68
N LEU A 238 13.01 4.00 -11.25
CA LEU A 238 12.02 3.78 -12.32
C LEU A 238 10.71 3.27 -11.71
N ALA A 239 9.71 4.12 -11.64
CA ALA A 239 8.39 3.83 -11.06
C ALA A 239 7.78 2.51 -11.59
N GLY A 240 7.70 2.34 -12.90
CA GLY A 240 7.09 1.17 -13.54
C GLY A 240 7.82 -0.17 -13.34
N ARG A 241 8.98 -0.20 -12.66
CA ARG A 241 9.77 -1.42 -12.41
C ARG A 241 9.80 -1.86 -10.96
N LEU A 242 9.17 -1.11 -10.06
CA LEU A 242 9.24 -1.36 -8.62
C LEU A 242 8.46 -2.60 -8.15
N GLY A 243 7.29 -2.89 -8.72
CA GLY A 243 6.43 -3.98 -8.28
C GLY A 243 5.90 -3.77 -6.85
N ALA A 244 5.29 -4.80 -6.26
CA ALA A 244 4.73 -4.73 -4.91
C ALA A 244 5.77 -5.04 -3.82
N GLY A 245 5.93 -4.15 -2.86
CA GLY A 245 6.63 -4.42 -1.60
C GLY A 245 8.09 -4.02 -1.44
N PRO A 246 8.62 -2.97 -2.11
CA PRO A 246 10.03 -2.62 -2.00
C PRO A 246 10.40 -1.61 -0.91
N LEU A 247 9.44 -0.98 -0.18
CA LEU A 247 9.71 0.14 0.73
C LEU A 247 10.83 -0.17 1.74
N ASP A 248 10.69 -1.23 2.54
CA ASP A 248 11.69 -1.58 3.55
C ASP A 248 13.05 -1.99 2.96
N GLN A 249 13.03 -2.58 1.75
CA GLN A 249 14.27 -2.95 1.06
C GLN A 249 14.99 -1.72 0.50
N LEU A 250 14.22 -0.75 0.01
CA LEU A 250 14.74 0.50 -0.51
C LEU A 250 15.37 1.34 0.60
N GLU A 251 14.71 1.44 1.76
CA GLU A 251 15.23 2.16 2.93
C GLU A 251 16.53 1.55 3.45
N ARG A 252 16.53 0.24 3.70
CA ARG A 252 17.75 -0.47 4.12
C ARG A 252 18.86 -0.36 3.08
N GLY A 253 18.50 -0.45 1.80
CA GLY A 253 19.42 -0.27 0.70
C GLY A 253 20.02 1.13 0.66
N LEU A 254 19.21 2.17 0.88
CA LEU A 254 19.65 3.56 0.89
C LEU A 254 20.60 3.84 2.07
N ALA A 255 20.30 3.31 3.26
CA ALA A 255 21.19 3.43 4.41
C ALA A 255 22.54 2.76 4.16
N GLY A 256 22.57 1.53 3.63
CA GLY A 256 23.79 0.85 3.25
C GLY A 256 24.57 1.56 2.14
N TYR A 257 23.87 2.14 1.18
CA TYR A 257 24.48 2.92 0.10
C TYR A 257 25.16 4.19 0.62
N ARG A 258 24.48 4.94 1.52
CA ARG A 258 25.06 6.12 2.18
C ARG A 258 26.33 5.77 2.97
N SER A 259 26.30 4.65 3.69
CA SER A 259 27.48 4.19 4.44
C SER A 259 28.66 3.88 3.50
N ARG A 260 28.44 3.14 2.42
CA ARG A 260 29.50 2.83 1.43
C ARG A 260 30.05 4.08 0.76
N ALA A 261 29.17 4.99 0.35
CA ALA A 261 29.58 6.26 -0.26
C ALA A 261 30.39 7.11 0.71
N GLY A 262 29.97 7.22 1.97
CA GLY A 262 30.71 7.94 3.02
C GLY A 262 32.09 7.34 3.29
N GLN A 263 32.21 6.01 3.34
CA GLN A 263 33.51 5.33 3.47
C GLN A 263 34.44 5.61 2.26
N ALA A 264 33.85 5.81 1.07
CA ALA A 264 34.60 6.18 -0.12
C ALA A 264 34.90 7.69 -0.21
N GLY A 265 34.43 8.50 0.76
CA GLY A 265 34.65 9.94 0.83
C GLY A 265 33.67 10.77 -0.01
N PHE A 266 32.49 10.20 -0.37
CA PHE A 266 31.49 10.89 -1.17
C PHE A 266 30.25 11.23 -0.39
N PHE A 267 29.62 12.37 -0.74
CA PHE A 267 28.35 12.77 -0.20
C PHE A 267 27.19 12.19 -1.03
N VAL A 268 26.11 11.76 -0.36
CA VAL A 268 24.90 11.26 -1.01
C VAL A 268 23.76 12.26 -0.83
N ALA A 269 23.47 13.01 -1.86
CA ALA A 269 22.26 13.83 -1.93
C ALA A 269 21.09 12.97 -2.46
N SER A 270 20.01 12.91 -1.69
CA SER A 270 18.82 12.17 -2.12
C SER A 270 17.59 12.63 -1.36
N GLY A 271 16.56 13.04 -2.08
CA GLY A 271 15.21 13.29 -1.55
C GLY A 271 14.41 12.02 -1.26
N LEU A 272 14.96 10.84 -1.66
CA LEU A 272 14.26 9.57 -1.58
C LEU A 272 13.84 9.20 -0.14
N GLY A 273 14.65 9.54 0.87
CA GLY A 273 14.30 9.31 2.26
C GLY A 273 13.03 10.04 2.69
N GLY A 274 12.92 11.33 2.34
CA GLY A 274 11.72 12.14 2.63
C GLY A 274 10.49 11.65 1.85
N LEU A 275 10.69 11.22 0.60
CA LEU A 275 9.63 10.65 -0.22
C LEU A 275 9.12 9.33 0.38
N LEU A 276 10.01 8.42 0.77
CA LEU A 276 9.65 7.15 1.41
C LEU A 276 8.91 7.39 2.74
N GLU A 277 9.36 8.35 3.55
CA GLU A 277 8.70 8.71 4.79
C GLU A 277 7.30 9.30 4.57
N SER A 278 7.11 10.12 3.53
CA SER A 278 5.79 10.65 3.17
C SER A 278 4.82 9.56 2.74
N VAL A 279 5.30 8.60 1.93
CA VAL A 279 4.53 7.43 1.50
C VAL A 279 4.17 6.57 2.70
N ARG A 280 5.11 6.28 3.61
CA ARG A 280 4.86 5.48 4.81
C ARG A 280 3.82 6.12 5.73
N ARG A 281 3.87 7.44 5.93
CA ARG A 281 2.86 8.14 6.73
C ARG A 281 1.47 8.08 6.11
N ALA A 282 1.36 8.24 4.80
CA ALA A 282 0.10 8.11 4.08
C ALA A 282 -0.43 6.67 4.12
N ASP A 283 0.45 5.69 3.93
CA ASP A 283 0.15 4.26 3.97
C ASP A 283 -0.34 3.83 5.37
N GLY A 284 0.36 4.22 6.43
CA GLY A 284 0.00 3.85 7.80
C GLY A 284 -1.40 4.30 8.23
N THR A 285 -1.89 5.43 7.71
CA THR A 285 -3.27 5.89 8.00
C THR A 285 -4.31 5.03 7.26
N ALA A 286 -4.06 4.70 6.01
CA ALA A 286 -4.95 3.87 5.20
C ALA A 286 -4.99 2.42 5.72
N THR A 287 -3.83 1.86 6.08
CA THR A 287 -3.68 0.51 6.63
C THR A 287 -4.51 0.33 7.90
N THR A 288 -4.43 1.27 8.84
CA THR A 288 -5.18 1.19 10.10
C THR A 288 -6.70 1.12 9.85
N VAL A 289 -7.22 1.90 8.91
CA VAL A 289 -8.65 1.89 8.54
C VAL A 289 -9.05 0.53 7.99
N ILE A 290 -8.24 -0.02 7.11
CA ILE A 290 -8.50 -1.29 6.42
C ILE A 290 -8.40 -2.47 7.39
N ASP A 291 -7.40 -2.47 8.28
CA ASP A 291 -7.21 -3.53 9.28
C ASP A 291 -8.38 -3.58 10.26
N VAL A 292 -8.86 -2.42 10.72
CA VAL A 292 -10.04 -2.36 11.58
C VAL A 292 -11.28 -2.86 10.85
N ALA A 293 -11.50 -2.47 9.59
CA ALA A 293 -12.62 -2.94 8.79
C ALA A 293 -12.52 -4.47 8.55
N ALA A 294 -11.34 -4.98 8.20
CA ALA A 294 -11.10 -6.40 8.01
C ALA A 294 -11.37 -7.20 9.30
N LEU A 295 -10.90 -6.70 10.44
CA LEU A 295 -11.15 -7.31 11.75
C LEU A 295 -12.65 -7.37 12.06
N GLN A 296 -13.41 -6.32 11.74
CA GLN A 296 -14.88 -6.29 11.93
C GLN A 296 -15.55 -7.35 11.06
N VAL A 297 -15.18 -7.47 9.78
CA VAL A 297 -15.73 -8.48 8.86
C VAL A 297 -15.43 -9.89 9.36
N VAL A 298 -14.21 -10.14 9.82
CA VAL A 298 -13.81 -11.44 10.38
C VAL A 298 -14.61 -11.74 11.67
N ALA A 299 -14.73 -10.77 12.58
CA ALA A 299 -15.46 -10.96 13.83
C ALA A 299 -16.96 -11.27 13.59
N LEU A 300 -17.59 -10.53 12.66
CA LEU A 300 -18.97 -10.79 12.25
C LEU A 300 -19.11 -12.14 11.55
N GLY A 301 -18.19 -12.48 10.66
CA GLY A 301 -18.16 -13.79 9.99
C GLY A 301 -18.05 -14.94 10.99
N LEU A 302 -17.17 -14.84 12.00
CA LEU A 302 -17.03 -15.84 13.05
C LEU A 302 -18.28 -15.94 13.94
N LEU A 303 -18.92 -14.82 14.25
CA LEU A 303 -20.19 -14.80 14.98
C LEU A 303 -21.28 -15.52 14.20
N VAL A 304 -21.43 -15.25 12.91
CA VAL A 304 -22.43 -15.91 12.06
C VAL A 304 -22.11 -17.39 11.89
N LEU A 305 -20.83 -17.75 11.71
CA LEU A 305 -20.40 -19.15 11.67
C LEU A 305 -20.76 -19.90 12.97
N TYR A 306 -20.50 -19.27 14.11
CA TYR A 306 -20.91 -19.82 15.42
C TYR A 306 -22.43 -20.04 15.48
N LEU A 307 -23.24 -19.04 15.06
CA LEU A 307 -24.71 -19.13 15.08
C LEU A 307 -25.21 -20.23 14.14
N VAL A 308 -24.68 -20.32 12.91
CA VAL A 308 -25.05 -21.37 11.94
C VAL A 308 -24.65 -22.76 12.47
N ALA A 309 -23.46 -22.86 13.05
CA ALA A 309 -23.01 -24.12 13.69
C ALA A 309 -23.92 -24.52 14.86
N ALA A 310 -24.31 -23.57 15.72
CA ALA A 310 -25.20 -23.82 16.84
C ALA A 310 -26.58 -24.30 16.38
N VAL A 311 -27.10 -23.72 15.29
CA VAL A 311 -28.34 -24.16 14.67
C VAL A 311 -28.23 -25.58 14.13
N SER A 312 -27.18 -25.84 13.33
CA SER A 312 -26.95 -27.16 12.74
C SER A 312 -26.74 -28.24 13.81
N ALA A 313 -26.13 -27.86 14.92
CA ALA A 313 -25.91 -28.75 16.04
C ALA A 313 -27.23 -29.08 16.76
N ASP A 314 -28.14 -28.09 16.94
CA ASP A 314 -29.48 -28.31 17.50
C ASP A 314 -30.30 -29.30 16.66
N ASP A 315 -30.27 -29.15 15.34
CA ASP A 315 -30.98 -30.04 14.41
C ASP A 315 -30.46 -31.49 14.47
N ARG A 316 -29.21 -31.70 14.96
CA ARG A 316 -28.59 -33.02 15.11
C ARG A 316 -28.75 -33.63 16.49
N ARG A 317 -29.43 -32.98 17.44
CA ARG A 317 -29.57 -33.51 18.81
C ARG A 317 -30.14 -34.92 18.85
N GLY A 318 -31.19 -35.21 18.10
CA GLY A 318 -31.77 -36.54 18.03
C GLY A 318 -30.82 -37.62 17.51
N GLU A 319 -30.04 -37.28 16.46
CA GLU A 319 -29.05 -38.20 15.88
C GLU A 319 -27.88 -38.48 16.86
N THR A 320 -27.41 -37.41 17.55
CA THR A 320 -26.30 -37.53 18.51
C THR A 320 -26.71 -38.27 19.78
N GLU A 321 -27.95 -38.12 20.24
CA GLU A 321 -28.48 -38.88 21.38
C GLU A 321 -28.62 -40.37 21.05
N LEU A 322 -29.10 -40.70 19.85
CA LEU A 322 -29.17 -42.09 19.37
C LEU A 322 -27.77 -42.70 19.26
N ALA A 323 -26.79 -41.96 18.74
CA ALA A 323 -25.41 -42.42 18.62
C ALA A 323 -24.76 -42.62 20.02
N ALA A 324 -25.01 -41.70 20.96
CA ALA A 324 -24.56 -41.85 22.33
C ALA A 324 -25.14 -43.08 23.02
N ARG A 325 -26.44 -43.38 22.81
CA ARG A 325 -27.06 -44.64 23.31
C ARG A 325 -26.46 -45.91 22.68
N ARG A 326 -25.87 -45.80 21.48
CA ARG A 326 -25.16 -46.89 20.81
C ARG A 326 -23.70 -47.03 21.22
N GLY A 327 -23.24 -46.29 22.24
CA GLY A 327 -21.92 -46.39 22.83
C GLY A 327 -20.82 -45.58 22.17
N PHE A 328 -21.16 -44.60 21.31
CA PHE A 328 -20.16 -43.70 20.74
C PHE A 328 -19.57 -42.80 21.84
N THR A 329 -18.23 -42.69 21.84
CA THR A 329 -17.54 -41.83 22.79
C THR A 329 -17.75 -40.35 22.44
N ARG A 330 -17.62 -39.43 23.43
CA ARG A 330 -17.75 -38.01 23.23
C ARG A 330 -16.82 -37.44 22.16
N ALA A 331 -15.57 -37.98 22.11
CA ALA A 331 -14.59 -37.59 21.10
C ALA A 331 -15.03 -37.97 19.68
N GLN A 332 -15.59 -39.17 19.51
CA GLN A 332 -16.12 -39.63 18.22
C GLN A 332 -17.31 -38.79 17.76
N LEU A 333 -18.23 -38.43 18.66
CA LEU A 333 -19.37 -37.57 18.36
C LEU A 333 -18.93 -36.18 18.00
N LEU A 334 -17.93 -35.60 18.71
CA LEU A 334 -17.35 -34.31 18.37
C LEU A 334 -16.67 -34.31 16.99
N PHE A 335 -15.90 -35.37 16.73
CA PHE A 335 -15.23 -35.55 15.44
C PHE A 335 -16.25 -35.59 14.26
N VAL A 336 -17.32 -36.37 14.41
CA VAL A 336 -18.39 -36.45 13.40
C VAL A 336 -19.11 -35.09 13.24
N ALA A 337 -19.35 -34.40 14.35
CA ALA A 337 -19.99 -33.08 14.32
C ALA A 337 -19.15 -31.99 13.66
N LEU A 338 -17.82 -32.07 13.81
CA LEU A 338 -16.87 -31.09 13.25
C LEU A 338 -16.43 -31.43 11.81
N ALA A 339 -16.58 -32.68 11.37
CA ALA A 339 -16.11 -33.12 10.05
C ALA A 339 -16.73 -32.31 8.91
N GLU A 340 -18.03 -32.05 8.95
CA GLU A 340 -18.71 -31.25 7.92
C GLU A 340 -18.27 -29.76 7.95
N PRO A 341 -18.28 -29.04 9.08
CA PRO A 341 -17.70 -27.70 9.16
C PRO A 341 -16.25 -27.63 8.68
N ALA A 342 -15.44 -28.61 9.04
CA ALA A 342 -14.03 -28.66 8.64
C ALA A 342 -13.85 -28.74 7.11
N VAL A 343 -14.64 -29.58 6.44
CA VAL A 343 -14.60 -29.69 4.97
C VAL A 343 -15.08 -28.39 4.31
N LEU A 344 -16.15 -27.79 4.82
CA LEU A 344 -16.68 -26.52 4.28
C LEU A 344 -15.69 -25.37 4.46
N LEU A 345 -15.09 -25.25 5.65
CA LEU A 345 -14.08 -24.24 5.95
C LEU A 345 -12.80 -24.45 5.13
N ALA A 346 -12.35 -25.69 4.96
CA ALA A 346 -11.21 -26.00 4.10
C ALA A 346 -11.48 -25.63 2.63
N GLY A 347 -12.71 -25.88 2.14
CA GLY A 347 -13.13 -25.45 0.81
C GLY A 347 -13.28 -23.95 0.65
N ALA A 348 -13.66 -23.23 1.72
CA ALA A 348 -13.77 -21.78 1.73
C ALA A 348 -12.42 -21.06 1.60
N LEU A 349 -11.32 -21.71 2.04
CA LEU A 349 -9.99 -21.09 2.06
C LEU A 349 -9.51 -20.68 0.65
N PRO A 350 -9.39 -21.56 -0.36
CA PRO A 350 -8.91 -21.15 -1.67
C PRO A 350 -9.86 -20.19 -2.37
N VAL A 351 -11.18 -20.37 -2.18
CA VAL A 351 -12.20 -19.49 -2.80
C VAL A 351 -12.17 -18.10 -2.17
N GLY A 352 -12.07 -18.02 -0.83
CA GLY A 352 -12.02 -16.76 -0.09
C GLY A 352 -10.76 -15.95 -0.41
N VAL A 353 -9.59 -16.62 -0.42
CA VAL A 353 -8.31 -15.97 -0.80
C VAL A 353 -8.35 -15.52 -2.27
N GLY A 354 -8.92 -16.34 -3.16
CA GLY A 354 -9.10 -15.98 -4.58
C GLY A 354 -10.02 -14.77 -4.77
N LEU A 355 -11.11 -14.70 -4.01
CA LEU A 355 -12.02 -13.54 -4.01
C LEU A 355 -11.36 -12.29 -3.44
N ALA A 356 -10.59 -12.38 -2.36
CA ALA A 356 -9.82 -11.27 -1.83
C ALA A 356 -8.84 -10.71 -2.87
N TRP A 357 -8.12 -11.59 -3.54
CA TRP A 357 -7.23 -11.20 -4.63
C TRP A 357 -8.00 -10.54 -5.80
N ALA A 358 -9.11 -11.12 -6.23
CA ALA A 358 -9.92 -10.59 -7.33
C ALA A 358 -10.57 -9.24 -6.98
N ALA A 359 -11.01 -9.05 -5.73
CA ALA A 359 -11.60 -7.81 -5.24
C ALA A 359 -10.58 -6.66 -5.22
N VAL A 360 -9.30 -6.95 -5.01
CA VAL A 360 -8.21 -5.96 -5.09
C VAL A 360 -7.72 -5.78 -6.52
N ALA A 361 -7.58 -6.88 -7.28
CA ALA A 361 -7.06 -6.84 -8.65
C ALA A 361 -8.04 -6.23 -9.66
N GLY A 362 -9.35 -6.41 -9.48
CA GLY A 362 -10.38 -5.88 -10.38
C GLY A 362 -10.42 -4.35 -10.37
N PRO A 363 -10.82 -3.71 -9.26
CA PRO A 363 -10.81 -2.25 -9.13
C PRO A 363 -9.39 -1.66 -9.22
N GLY A 364 -8.37 -2.40 -8.79
CA GLY A 364 -6.99 -1.99 -8.87
C GLY A 364 -6.53 -1.62 -10.27
N ARG A 365 -7.03 -2.29 -11.31
CA ARG A 365 -6.72 -1.95 -12.71
C ARG A 365 -7.21 -0.56 -13.13
N LEU A 366 -8.21 -0.01 -12.45
CA LEU A 366 -8.81 1.29 -12.74
C LEU A 366 -8.27 2.39 -11.81
N LEU A 367 -7.90 2.05 -10.59
CA LEU A 367 -7.60 3.01 -9.52
C LEU A 367 -6.10 3.06 -9.16
N LEU A 368 -5.33 2.01 -9.47
CA LEU A 368 -3.91 1.92 -9.12
C LEU A 368 -3.02 2.43 -10.25
N ALA A 369 -1.84 2.90 -9.89
CA ALA A 369 -0.83 3.32 -10.85
C ALA A 369 -0.47 2.17 -11.82
N SER A 370 -0.23 2.52 -13.09
CA SER A 370 0.10 1.57 -14.14
C SER A 370 1.39 0.80 -13.81
N GLY A 371 1.35 -0.53 -13.93
CA GLY A 371 2.53 -1.39 -13.71
C GLY A 371 2.64 -2.03 -12.32
N VAL A 372 1.70 -1.79 -11.40
CA VAL A 372 1.66 -2.47 -10.10
C VAL A 372 1.12 -3.89 -10.27
N VAL A 373 1.94 -4.89 -9.91
CA VAL A 373 1.55 -6.31 -9.96
C VAL A 373 0.94 -6.72 -8.63
N VAL A 374 -0.31 -7.17 -8.67
CA VAL A 374 -1.02 -7.69 -7.49
C VAL A 374 -0.50 -9.09 -7.18
N SER A 375 0.31 -9.22 -6.12
CA SER A 375 0.82 -10.50 -5.63
C SER A 375 0.15 -10.88 -4.31
N LEU A 376 -0.09 -12.17 -4.11
CA LEU A 376 -0.59 -12.70 -2.85
C LEU A 376 0.54 -12.73 -1.80
N PRO A 377 0.46 -11.95 -0.70
CA PRO A 377 1.43 -12.04 0.37
C PRO A 377 1.20 -13.30 1.24
N ALA A 378 2.27 -13.88 1.76
CA ALA A 378 2.18 -15.02 2.68
C ALA A 378 1.33 -14.70 3.94
N THR A 379 1.32 -13.44 4.36
CA THR A 379 0.50 -12.93 5.48
C THR A 379 -0.99 -13.09 5.22
N ALA A 380 -1.48 -12.87 3.98
CA ALA A 380 -2.88 -13.08 3.63
C ALA A 380 -3.29 -14.56 3.78
N VAL A 381 -2.43 -15.49 3.38
CA VAL A 381 -2.66 -16.93 3.54
C VAL A 381 -2.62 -17.30 5.02
N ALA A 382 -1.68 -16.75 5.79
CA ALA A 382 -1.59 -17.02 7.24
C ALA A 382 -2.86 -16.53 7.97
N ILE A 383 -3.35 -15.34 7.67
CA ILE A 383 -4.61 -14.82 8.24
C ILE A 383 -5.80 -15.67 7.82
N ALA A 384 -5.87 -16.11 6.56
CA ALA A 384 -6.92 -17.03 6.11
C ALA A 384 -6.93 -18.34 6.92
N LEU A 385 -5.76 -18.91 7.22
CA LEU A 385 -5.63 -20.11 8.06
C LEU A 385 -6.08 -19.85 9.51
N VAL A 386 -5.75 -18.68 10.06
CA VAL A 386 -6.20 -18.27 11.41
C VAL A 386 -7.73 -18.14 11.44
N VAL A 387 -8.34 -17.51 10.43
CA VAL A 387 -9.81 -17.38 10.32
C VAL A 387 -10.48 -18.75 10.22
N VAL A 388 -9.95 -19.66 9.43
CA VAL A 388 -10.45 -21.05 9.33
C VAL A 388 -10.32 -21.77 10.68
N GLY A 389 -9.17 -21.65 11.35
CA GLY A 389 -8.95 -22.23 12.68
C GLY A 389 -9.93 -21.69 13.72
N ALA A 390 -10.11 -20.36 13.75
CA ALA A 390 -11.10 -19.72 14.63
C ALA A 390 -12.54 -20.16 14.32
N GLY A 391 -12.87 -20.33 13.04
CA GLY A 391 -14.17 -20.87 12.61
C GLY A 391 -14.41 -22.30 13.11
N LEU A 392 -13.39 -23.16 13.07
CA LEU A 392 -13.45 -24.53 13.63
C LEU A 392 -13.64 -24.50 15.16
N VAL A 393 -12.93 -23.61 15.85
CA VAL A 393 -13.09 -23.43 17.31
C VAL A 393 -14.51 -22.94 17.63
N ALA A 394 -15.05 -21.99 16.87
CA ALA A 394 -16.41 -21.48 17.02
C ALA A 394 -17.44 -22.59 16.80
N ALA A 395 -17.28 -23.42 15.77
CA ALA A 395 -18.15 -24.58 15.52
C ALA A 395 -18.03 -25.64 16.64
N GLY A 396 -16.83 -25.88 17.16
CA GLY A 396 -16.58 -26.78 18.30
C GLY A 396 -17.23 -26.28 19.58
N ALA A 397 -17.12 -24.99 19.87
CA ALA A 397 -17.78 -24.36 21.01
C ALA A 397 -19.31 -24.45 20.91
N ALA A 398 -19.88 -24.23 19.73
CA ALA A 398 -21.31 -24.36 19.48
C ALA A 398 -21.81 -25.78 19.74
N THR A 399 -21.09 -26.79 19.26
CA THR A 399 -21.46 -28.21 19.44
C THR A 399 -21.27 -28.70 20.87
N SER A 400 -20.19 -28.26 21.56
CA SER A 400 -19.91 -28.66 22.94
C SER A 400 -20.97 -28.15 23.93
N GLN A 401 -21.51 -26.94 23.73
CA GLN A 401 -22.56 -26.36 24.59
C GLN A 401 -23.84 -27.23 24.63
N LEU A 402 -24.13 -27.98 23.57
CA LEU A 402 -25.27 -28.88 23.51
C LEU A 402 -25.14 -30.05 24.50
N TRP A 403 -23.93 -30.54 24.72
CA TRP A 403 -23.70 -31.71 25.58
C TRP A 403 -23.52 -31.35 27.06
N TRP A 404 -22.98 -30.17 27.32
CA TRP A 404 -22.87 -29.68 28.71
C TRP A 404 -24.19 -29.08 29.22
N GLY A 405 -25.12 -28.81 28.30
CA GLY A 405 -26.41 -28.19 28.55
C GLY A 405 -27.43 -29.10 29.25
N SER A 406 -27.45 -30.38 28.97
CA SER A 406 -28.41 -31.33 29.49
C SER A 406 -28.24 -31.65 30.99
N ALA A 407 -26.99 -31.61 31.48
CA ALA A 407 -26.70 -31.96 32.88
C ALA A 407 -26.96 -30.85 33.90
N ARG A 408 -27.22 -29.60 33.44
CA ARG A 408 -27.30 -28.41 34.32
C ARG A 408 -28.62 -27.62 34.23
N SER A 409 -29.70 -28.21 33.70
CA SER A 409 -30.93 -27.48 33.36
C SER A 409 -31.74 -26.93 34.55
N ALA A 410 -31.69 -27.54 35.72
CA ALA A 410 -32.51 -27.14 36.88
C ALA A 410 -31.99 -25.88 37.63
N ALA A 411 -30.66 -25.68 37.71
CA ALA A 411 -30.06 -24.54 38.43
C ALA A 411 -29.95 -23.25 37.56
N ARG A 412 -30.26 -23.34 36.28
CA ARG A 412 -30.03 -22.27 35.30
C ARG A 412 -31.14 -21.24 35.13
N SER A 413 -32.37 -21.48 35.59
CA SER A 413 -33.50 -20.62 35.28
C SER A 413 -33.40 -19.21 35.88
N ALA A 414 -32.85 -19.05 37.08
CA ALA A 414 -32.63 -17.76 37.72
C ALA A 414 -31.37 -17.05 37.20
N ARG A 415 -30.28 -17.79 37.06
CA ARG A 415 -28.99 -17.28 36.52
C ARG A 415 -29.12 -16.88 35.05
N ALA A 416 -29.90 -17.63 34.24
CA ALA A 416 -30.16 -17.33 32.84
C ALA A 416 -30.96 -16.02 32.63
N ARG A 417 -31.81 -15.60 33.59
CA ARG A 417 -32.49 -14.30 33.55
C ARG A 417 -31.49 -13.16 33.73
N ASN A 418 -30.61 -13.27 34.72
CA ASN A 418 -29.59 -12.23 34.97
C ASN A 418 -28.56 -12.13 33.82
N HIS A 419 -28.10 -13.26 33.25
CA HIS A 419 -27.22 -13.24 32.09
C HIS A 419 -27.90 -12.69 30.83
N ARG A 420 -29.20 -12.89 30.64
CA ARG A 420 -29.97 -12.29 29.55
C ARG A 420 -30.09 -10.77 29.70
N ALA A 421 -30.40 -10.29 30.91
CA ALA A 421 -30.45 -8.87 31.20
C ALA A 421 -29.07 -8.19 31.05
N ALA A 422 -28.00 -8.87 31.50
CA ALA A 422 -26.65 -8.37 31.35
C ALA A 422 -26.20 -8.33 29.86
N ALA A 423 -26.56 -9.34 29.06
CA ALA A 423 -26.27 -9.34 27.61
C ALA A 423 -27.04 -8.23 26.88
N ASP A 424 -28.27 -7.96 27.28
CA ASP A 424 -29.09 -6.88 26.74
C ASP A 424 -28.52 -5.50 27.09
N ALA A 425 -28.15 -5.32 28.37
CA ALA A 425 -27.50 -4.09 28.82
C ALA A 425 -26.18 -3.84 28.11
N ALA A 426 -25.37 -4.90 27.90
CA ALA A 426 -24.14 -4.82 27.13
C ALA A 426 -24.41 -4.45 25.67
N GLY A 427 -25.43 -5.03 25.04
CA GLY A 427 -25.81 -4.68 23.66
C GLY A 427 -26.25 -3.22 23.51
N VAL A 428 -27.07 -2.72 24.46
CA VAL A 428 -27.46 -1.29 24.50
C VAL A 428 -26.22 -0.40 24.71
N ALA A 429 -25.36 -0.76 25.66
CA ALA A 429 -24.13 0.00 25.93
C ALA A 429 -23.21 0.08 24.72
N LEU A 430 -23.04 -1.03 23.96
CA LEU A 430 -22.27 -1.06 22.74
C LEU A 430 -22.89 -0.20 21.63
N ALA A 431 -24.22 -0.21 21.49
CA ALA A 431 -24.92 0.64 20.52
C ALA A 431 -24.76 2.13 20.87
N VAL A 432 -24.91 2.49 22.15
CA VAL A 432 -24.72 3.86 22.66
C VAL A 432 -23.27 4.30 22.49
N ALA A 433 -22.30 3.44 22.81
CA ALA A 433 -20.88 3.73 22.62
C ALA A 433 -20.51 3.92 21.13
N GLY A 434 -21.10 3.11 20.22
CA GLY A 434 -20.94 3.28 18.79
C GLY A 434 -21.53 4.60 18.29
N LEU A 435 -22.73 4.97 18.73
CA LEU A 435 -23.37 6.24 18.37
C LEU A 435 -22.60 7.44 18.93
N ALA A 436 -22.18 7.38 20.20
CA ALA A 436 -21.36 8.41 20.82
C ALA A 436 -20.00 8.56 20.13
N GLY A 437 -19.39 7.45 19.70
CA GLY A 437 -18.16 7.45 18.92
C GLY A 437 -18.31 8.16 17.58
N LEU A 438 -19.42 7.94 16.85
CA LEU A 438 -19.71 8.63 15.60
C LEU A 438 -19.95 10.13 15.79
N THR A 439 -20.68 10.52 16.82
CA THR A 439 -20.97 11.95 17.09
C THR A 439 -19.73 12.69 17.61
N ALA A 440 -18.96 12.06 18.51
CA ALA A 440 -17.78 12.65 19.13
C ALA A 440 -16.58 12.77 18.16
N SER A 441 -16.51 11.88 17.17
CA SER A 441 -15.39 11.86 16.21
C SER A 441 -15.48 12.94 15.11
N GLY A 442 -16.59 13.68 15.04
CA GLY A 442 -16.80 14.66 13.96
C GLY A 442 -16.82 14.02 12.56
N ALA A 443 -17.05 12.71 12.47
CA ALA A 443 -17.08 11.97 11.21
C ALA A 443 -18.12 12.53 10.23
N LEU A 444 -19.15 13.19 10.76
CA LEU A 444 -20.17 13.92 9.99
C LEU A 444 -19.68 15.29 9.49
N SER A 445 -18.59 15.83 10.02
CA SER A 445 -18.04 17.15 9.69
C SER A 445 -16.69 17.11 8.96
N GLY A 446 -16.21 15.95 8.54
CA GLY A 446 -15.04 15.81 7.65
C GLY A 446 -13.67 16.05 8.30
N SER A 447 -13.60 16.19 9.63
CA SER A 447 -12.34 16.37 10.35
C SER A 447 -11.77 15.02 10.82
N ARG A 448 -10.51 14.77 10.46
CA ARG A 448 -9.61 13.66 10.84
C ARG A 448 -10.27 12.41 11.43
N ALA A 449 -10.21 11.32 10.68
CA ALA A 449 -10.67 10.00 11.14
C ALA A 449 -10.00 9.61 12.48
N SER A 450 -10.75 9.66 13.59
CA SER A 450 -10.28 9.13 14.86
C SER A 450 -10.38 7.59 14.85
N PRO A 451 -9.50 6.86 15.54
CA PRO A 451 -9.61 5.40 15.66
C PRO A 451 -10.97 4.92 16.18
N VAL A 452 -11.63 5.75 17.01
CA VAL A 452 -12.94 5.50 17.58
C VAL A 452 -14.04 5.53 16.50
N ALA A 453 -13.93 6.43 15.51
CA ALA A 453 -14.88 6.50 14.39
C ALA A 453 -14.87 5.24 13.53
N LEU A 454 -13.73 4.57 13.42
CA LEU A 454 -13.57 3.35 12.63
C LEU A 454 -14.20 2.12 13.28
N VAL A 455 -14.25 2.09 14.62
CA VAL A 455 -14.85 0.98 15.39
C VAL A 455 -16.37 1.17 15.55
N ALA A 456 -16.86 2.40 15.44
CA ALA A 456 -18.24 2.78 15.67
C ALA A 456 -19.28 2.00 14.82
N PRO A 457 -19.09 1.77 13.50
CA PRO A 457 -20.02 0.97 12.70
C PRO A 457 -20.17 -0.46 13.21
N GLY A 458 -19.05 -1.10 13.58
CA GLY A 458 -19.07 -2.46 14.14
C GLY A 458 -19.81 -2.54 15.48
N LEU A 459 -19.61 -1.56 16.36
CA LEU A 459 -20.33 -1.47 17.65
C LEU A 459 -21.82 -1.22 17.45
N LEU A 460 -22.20 -0.32 16.53
CA LEU A 460 -23.61 -0.08 16.16
C LEU A 460 -24.25 -1.32 15.57
N ALA A 461 -23.51 -2.06 14.80
CA ALA A 461 -23.92 -3.30 14.19
C ALA A 461 -24.30 -4.36 15.22
N VAL A 462 -23.40 -4.64 16.15
CA VAL A 462 -23.62 -5.62 17.23
C VAL A 462 -24.76 -5.15 18.16
N GLY A 463 -24.73 -3.89 18.57
CA GLY A 463 -25.76 -3.31 19.44
C GLY A 463 -27.15 -3.24 18.76
N GLY A 464 -27.19 -2.81 17.50
CA GLY A 464 -28.40 -2.77 16.68
C GLY A 464 -28.97 -4.14 16.42
N GLY A 465 -28.14 -5.16 16.21
CA GLY A 465 -28.55 -6.56 16.09
C GLY A 465 -29.22 -7.10 17.35
N VAL A 466 -28.67 -6.81 18.54
CA VAL A 466 -29.27 -7.19 19.83
C VAL A 466 -30.58 -6.46 20.06
N LEU A 467 -30.66 -5.15 19.81
CA LEU A 467 -31.87 -4.34 19.92
C LEU A 467 -32.95 -4.78 18.92
N GLY A 468 -32.58 -5.02 17.66
CA GLY A 468 -33.49 -5.52 16.62
C GLY A 468 -34.10 -6.86 16.99
N LEU A 469 -33.31 -7.74 17.59
CA LEU A 469 -33.79 -9.02 18.13
C LEU A 469 -34.84 -8.86 19.23
N ARG A 470 -34.63 -7.88 20.11
CA ARG A 470 -35.59 -7.58 21.20
C ARG A 470 -36.87 -6.96 20.69
N LEU A 471 -36.76 -6.00 19.78
CA LEU A 471 -37.93 -5.40 19.13
C LEU A 471 -38.76 -6.45 18.40
N ALA A 472 -38.14 -7.36 17.66
CA ALA A 472 -38.84 -8.45 17.01
C ALA A 472 -39.59 -9.37 18.01
N GLN A 473 -38.97 -9.69 19.15
CA GLN A 473 -39.64 -10.47 20.20
C GLN A 473 -40.83 -9.74 20.80
N LEU A 474 -40.70 -8.42 21.05
CA LEU A 474 -41.77 -7.58 21.53
C LEU A 474 -42.91 -7.46 20.53
N MET A 475 -42.58 -7.30 19.22
CA MET A 475 -43.56 -7.26 18.15
C MET A 475 -44.34 -8.58 18.02
N VAL A 476 -43.65 -9.73 18.10
CA VAL A 476 -44.32 -11.04 18.07
C VAL A 476 -45.24 -11.19 19.29
N ARG A 477 -44.81 -10.78 20.49
CA ARG A 477 -45.68 -10.82 21.70
C ARG A 477 -46.88 -9.88 21.58
N ALA A 478 -46.68 -8.67 21.03
CA ALA A 478 -47.75 -7.71 20.78
C ALA A 478 -48.72 -8.24 19.73
N ALA A 479 -48.22 -8.83 18.63
CA ALA A 479 -49.05 -9.44 17.60
C ALA A 479 -49.89 -10.61 18.13
N VAL A 480 -49.31 -11.46 19.00
CA VAL A 480 -50.07 -12.55 19.68
C VAL A 480 -51.17 -11.98 20.56
N ARG A 481 -50.92 -10.91 21.34
CA ARG A 481 -51.95 -10.27 22.16
C ARG A 481 -53.04 -9.63 21.30
N ALA A 482 -52.67 -8.93 20.23
CA ALA A 482 -53.62 -8.31 19.31
C ALA A 482 -54.45 -9.34 18.53
N SER A 483 -53.91 -10.53 18.27
CA SER A 483 -54.62 -11.61 17.57
C SER A 483 -55.61 -12.37 18.48
N ALA A 484 -55.57 -12.16 19.80
CA ALA A 484 -56.48 -12.83 20.73
C ALA A 484 -57.95 -12.48 20.51
N GLY A 485 -58.27 -11.31 19.91
CA GLY A 485 -59.63 -10.89 19.52
C GLY A 485 -59.98 -11.14 18.04
N SER A 486 -59.09 -11.78 17.27
CA SER A 486 -59.25 -11.95 15.83
C SER A 486 -60.17 -13.14 15.51
N ARG A 487 -61.21 -12.93 14.68
CA ARG A 487 -62.09 -13.98 14.15
C ARG A 487 -61.40 -14.92 13.14
N ARG A 488 -60.15 -14.66 12.75
CA ARG A 488 -59.36 -15.47 11.79
C ARG A 488 -58.54 -16.53 12.53
N VAL A 489 -59.11 -17.69 12.76
CA VAL A 489 -58.51 -18.82 13.49
C VAL A 489 -57.11 -19.22 12.96
N GLY A 490 -56.90 -19.20 11.65
CA GLY A 490 -55.62 -19.54 11.04
C GLY A 490 -54.47 -18.57 11.43
N TRP A 491 -54.74 -17.25 11.51
CA TRP A 491 -53.78 -16.25 11.97
C TRP A 491 -53.48 -16.41 13.46
N PHE A 492 -54.50 -16.66 14.28
CA PHE A 492 -54.34 -16.90 15.72
C PHE A 492 -53.48 -18.12 16.02
N LEU A 493 -53.78 -19.26 15.33
CA LEU A 493 -53.00 -20.48 15.51
C LEU A 493 -51.57 -20.33 15.00
N GLY A 494 -51.38 -19.70 13.81
CA GLY A 494 -50.06 -19.46 13.23
C GLY A 494 -49.16 -18.57 14.12
N LEU A 495 -49.68 -17.45 14.63
CA LEU A 495 -48.95 -16.58 15.54
C LEU A 495 -48.65 -17.24 16.89
N ARG A 496 -49.56 -18.04 17.41
CA ARG A 496 -49.38 -18.79 18.66
C ARG A 496 -48.39 -19.93 18.51
N GLN A 497 -48.30 -20.53 17.31
CA GLN A 497 -47.31 -21.54 16.98
C GLN A 497 -45.92 -20.92 16.82
N VAL A 498 -45.83 -19.73 16.22
CA VAL A 498 -44.58 -18.94 16.15
C VAL A 498 -44.14 -18.46 17.56
N ALA A 499 -45.06 -18.11 18.42
CA ALA A 499 -44.76 -17.70 19.80
C ALA A 499 -44.41 -18.86 20.73
N ARG A 500 -44.91 -20.07 20.46
CA ARG A 500 -44.60 -21.31 21.19
C ARG A 500 -43.42 -22.06 20.62
N SER A 501 -43.17 -21.95 19.30
CA SER A 501 -41.92 -22.41 18.72
C SER A 501 -40.77 -21.63 19.38
N ASP A 502 -39.79 -22.32 19.84
CA ASP A 502 -38.60 -21.70 20.46
C ASP A 502 -38.19 -20.49 19.61
N PRO A 503 -38.06 -19.27 20.17
CA PRO A 503 -37.71 -18.09 19.38
C PRO A 503 -36.30 -18.17 18.74
N ALA A 504 -35.63 -19.30 18.89
CA ALA A 504 -34.35 -19.60 18.29
C ALA A 504 -34.34 -19.38 16.76
N PRO A 505 -35.24 -19.90 15.90
CA PRO A 505 -35.16 -19.71 14.44
C PRO A 505 -35.38 -18.25 14.03
N LEU A 506 -36.26 -17.51 14.73
CA LEU A 506 -36.46 -16.09 14.42
C LEU A 506 -35.25 -15.23 14.87
N ARG A 507 -34.64 -15.57 16.01
CA ARG A 507 -33.37 -14.97 16.47
C ARG A 507 -32.25 -15.23 15.45
N ARG A 508 -32.24 -16.41 14.84
CA ARG A 508 -31.28 -16.84 13.86
C ARG A 508 -31.42 -16.09 12.54
N ALA A 509 -32.64 -15.97 12.02
CA ALA A 509 -32.94 -15.25 10.78
C ALA A 509 -32.61 -13.76 10.89
N LEU A 510 -32.93 -13.13 12.04
CA LEU A 510 -32.62 -11.71 12.29
C LEU A 510 -31.15 -11.45 12.53
N ALA A 511 -30.43 -12.36 13.20
CA ALA A 511 -28.98 -12.25 13.36
C ALA A 511 -28.26 -12.42 12.01
N LEU A 512 -28.74 -13.34 11.15
CA LEU A 512 -28.23 -13.51 9.79
C LEU A 512 -28.52 -12.29 8.90
N SER A 513 -29.72 -11.74 8.97
CA SER A 513 -30.08 -10.55 8.18
C SER A 513 -29.30 -9.31 8.64
N ALA A 514 -29.13 -9.13 9.95
CA ALA A 514 -28.31 -8.05 10.50
C ALA A 514 -26.83 -8.21 10.08
N ALA A 515 -26.27 -9.42 10.14
CA ALA A 515 -24.91 -9.67 9.71
C ALA A 515 -24.70 -9.46 8.20
N VAL A 516 -25.67 -9.81 7.36
CA VAL A 516 -25.61 -9.56 5.91
C VAL A 516 -25.71 -8.08 5.59
N VAL A 517 -26.61 -7.34 6.23
CA VAL A 517 -26.75 -5.87 6.06
C VAL A 517 -25.51 -5.12 6.50
N LEU A 518 -24.69 -5.71 7.36
CA LEU A 518 -23.50 -5.08 7.92
C LEU A 518 -22.20 -5.52 7.21
N ALA A 519 -22.27 -6.57 6.40
CA ALA A 519 -21.17 -7.03 5.55
C ALA A 519 -21.16 -6.34 4.17
N VAL A 520 -22.23 -5.63 3.83
CA VAL A 520 -22.39 -4.79 2.63
C VAL A 520 -22.12 -3.34 2.96
#